data_233f9f84bd6e71315d9f621198b39d51
#
_entry.id   233f9f84bd6e71315d9f621198b39d51
#
_cell.length_a   1.000
_cell.length_b   1.000
_cell.length_c   1.000
_cell.angle_alpha   90.00
_cell.angle_beta   90.00
_cell.angle_gamma   90.00
#
_symmetry.space_group_name_H-M   'P 1'
#
loop_
_entity.id
_entity.type
_entity.pdbx_description
1 polymer ?
#
loop_
_entity_poly.entity_id
_entity_poly.type
_entity_poly.pdbx_seq_one_letter_code
_entity_poly.pdbx_strand_id
1 'polypeptide(L)'
;MHADQGLAYSSNVAICELLANYINYSQYSKYLDAFGFFQKVDTPYVDQSLGVKNIGLPTDYLSTGFGQASSITVLQLCQAYTAIFNDGTMVRPYVIDSIVDSDTGKVEKKYKKKAVGTPITSTTAKEVQELMSHVTDDGASGARFKVDGVDLLMKTGTGQIYNTDLGKYDSDYHTSSIMAAAPA
;
A
#
# COMPACT_ATOMS: atom_id res chain seq x y z
N MET A 1 7.65 -19.97 -10.88
CA MET A 1 7.82 -18.50 -10.88
C MET A 1 8.54 -18.15 -9.58
N HIS A 2 9.61 -17.37 -9.62
CA HIS A 2 10.28 -16.88 -8.42
C HIS A 2 9.54 -15.69 -7.82
N ALA A 3 9.80 -15.36 -6.55
CA ALA A 3 9.07 -14.29 -5.83
C ALA A 3 9.26 -12.90 -6.47
N ASP A 4 10.46 -12.61 -6.94
CA ASP A 4 10.81 -11.41 -7.71
C ASP A 4 9.94 -11.25 -8.95
N GLN A 5 9.84 -12.29 -9.77
CA GLN A 5 8.97 -12.30 -10.93
C GLN A 5 7.49 -12.16 -10.57
N GLY A 6 7.03 -12.79 -9.48
CA GLY A 6 5.67 -12.67 -8.99
C GLY A 6 5.27 -11.23 -8.71
N LEU A 7 6.14 -10.46 -8.07
CA LEU A 7 5.94 -9.03 -7.76
C LEU A 7 6.11 -8.16 -9.01
N ALA A 8 7.18 -8.36 -9.80
CA ALA A 8 7.50 -7.59 -11.00
C ALA A 8 6.37 -7.64 -12.04
N TYR A 9 5.84 -8.83 -12.30
CA TYR A 9 4.73 -9.02 -13.24
C TYR A 9 3.34 -8.82 -12.62
N SER A 10 3.26 -8.48 -11.33
CA SER A 10 1.99 -8.32 -10.60
C SER A 10 1.07 -9.53 -10.72
N SER A 11 1.62 -10.73 -10.52
CA SER A 11 0.92 -11.99 -10.71
C SER A 11 -0.03 -12.30 -9.54
N ASN A 12 -1.34 -12.26 -9.79
CA ASN A 12 -2.35 -12.66 -8.81
C ASN A 12 -2.18 -14.13 -8.38
N VAL A 13 -1.80 -15.00 -9.34
CA VAL A 13 -1.55 -16.43 -9.06
C VAL A 13 -0.40 -16.61 -8.08
N ALA A 14 0.70 -15.87 -8.25
CA ALA A 14 1.83 -15.95 -7.34
C ALA A 14 1.45 -15.52 -5.91
N ILE A 15 0.64 -14.46 -5.76
CA ILE A 15 0.15 -14.02 -4.45
C ILE A 15 -0.81 -15.05 -3.84
N CYS A 16 -1.71 -15.63 -4.63
CA CYS A 16 -2.60 -16.69 -4.15
C CYS A 16 -1.81 -17.92 -3.66
N GLU A 17 -0.78 -18.35 -4.40
CA GLU A 17 0.11 -19.44 -4.00
C GLU A 17 0.83 -19.16 -2.67
N LEU A 18 1.35 -17.94 -2.49
CA LEU A 18 1.97 -17.53 -1.23
C LEU A 18 0.99 -17.60 -0.06
N LEU A 19 -0.22 -17.07 -0.23
CA LEU A 19 -1.24 -17.09 0.83
C LEU A 19 -1.77 -18.48 1.09
N ALA A 20 -1.96 -19.30 0.07
CA ALA A 20 -2.51 -20.65 0.24
C ALA A 20 -1.53 -21.61 0.93
N ASN A 21 -0.22 -21.48 0.67
CA ASN A 21 0.76 -22.48 1.07
C ASN A 21 1.73 -22.02 2.17
N TYR A 22 1.95 -20.71 2.36
CA TYR A 22 3.02 -20.20 3.23
C TYR A 22 2.55 -19.23 4.30
N ILE A 23 1.42 -18.53 4.11
CA ILE A 23 0.91 -17.52 5.03
C ILE A 23 -0.50 -17.94 5.45
N ASN A 24 -0.72 -18.20 6.73
CA ASN A 24 -2.06 -18.51 7.20
C ASN A 24 -2.88 -17.22 7.45
N TYR A 25 -4.21 -17.39 7.52
CA TYR A 25 -5.16 -16.32 7.75
C TYR A 25 -4.81 -15.44 8.97
N SER A 26 -4.42 -16.05 10.09
CA SER A 26 -4.09 -15.33 11.33
C SER A 26 -2.86 -14.44 11.15
N GLN A 27 -1.83 -14.95 10.48
CA GLN A 27 -0.62 -14.17 10.16
C GLN A 27 -0.95 -13.00 9.23
N TYR A 28 -1.69 -13.25 8.16
CA TYR A 28 -2.10 -12.21 7.22
C TYR A 28 -2.91 -11.11 7.88
N SER A 29 -3.95 -11.47 8.66
CA SER A 29 -4.77 -10.51 9.40
C SER A 29 -3.93 -9.69 10.38
N LYS A 30 -3.00 -10.33 11.10
CA LYS A 30 -2.07 -9.65 12.01
C LYS A 30 -1.20 -8.61 11.30
N TYR A 31 -0.71 -8.92 10.09
CA TYR A 31 0.06 -7.96 9.30
C TYR A 31 -0.80 -6.81 8.78
N LEU A 32 -2.02 -7.07 8.33
CA LEU A 32 -2.96 -5.99 7.95
C LEU A 32 -3.17 -5.00 9.11
N ASP A 33 -3.37 -5.51 10.31
CA ASP A 33 -3.57 -4.69 11.51
C ASP A 33 -2.26 -3.95 11.89
N ALA A 34 -1.10 -4.60 11.80
CA ALA A 34 0.21 -4.00 12.10
C ALA A 34 0.58 -2.86 11.12
N PHE A 35 0.18 -2.96 9.86
CA PHE A 35 0.33 -1.90 8.84
C PHE A 35 -0.74 -0.80 8.95
N GLY A 36 -1.69 -0.92 9.89
CA GLY A 36 -2.72 0.09 10.14
C GLY A 36 -3.84 0.13 9.10
N PHE A 37 -4.04 -0.94 8.33
CA PHE A 37 -5.18 -1.04 7.43
C PHE A 37 -6.49 -1.16 8.20
N PHE A 38 -7.57 -0.62 7.62
CA PHE A 38 -8.92 -0.59 8.19
C PHE A 38 -9.03 0.16 9.53
N GLN A 39 -8.08 1.06 9.79
CA GLN A 39 -8.04 1.93 10.97
C GLN A 39 -7.92 3.39 10.52
N LYS A 40 -8.34 4.33 11.37
CA LYS A 40 -8.10 5.75 11.12
C LYS A 40 -6.61 6.05 11.23
N VAL A 41 -6.09 6.78 10.25
CA VAL A 41 -4.76 7.39 10.34
C VAL A 41 -4.87 8.62 11.24
N ASP A 42 -3.96 8.78 12.21
CA ASP A 42 -3.92 9.94 13.13
C ASP A 42 -3.52 11.23 12.37
N THR A 43 -4.35 11.63 11.39
CA THR A 43 -4.17 12.84 10.59
C THR A 43 -5.30 13.81 10.93
N PRO A 44 -5.02 14.93 11.60
CA PRO A 44 -6.04 15.87 12.02
C PRO A 44 -6.66 16.60 10.83
N TYR A 45 -7.90 17.05 11.02
CA TYR A 45 -8.70 17.84 10.06
C TYR A 45 -8.98 17.13 8.73
N VAL A 46 -8.86 15.80 8.68
CA VAL A 46 -9.25 14.99 7.53
C VAL A 46 -10.35 14.04 7.95
N ASP A 47 -11.48 14.11 7.30
CA ASP A 47 -12.53 13.10 7.45
C ASP A 47 -12.10 11.80 6.75
N GLN A 48 -12.28 10.68 7.42
CA GLN A 48 -11.70 9.41 7.00
C GLN A 48 -12.68 8.26 7.08
N SER A 49 -12.79 7.51 5.98
CA SER A 49 -13.35 6.16 5.98
C SER A 49 -12.35 5.17 6.61
N LEU A 50 -12.87 4.08 7.16
CA LEU A 50 -12.04 2.96 7.60
C LEU A 50 -11.69 2.00 6.45
N GLY A 51 -12.37 2.14 5.30
CA GLY A 51 -12.36 1.11 4.27
C GLY A 51 -13.28 -0.07 4.64
N VAL A 52 -13.17 -1.16 3.90
CA VAL A 52 -13.96 -2.38 4.12
C VAL A 52 -13.01 -3.57 4.19
N LYS A 53 -12.96 -4.24 5.34
CA LYS A 53 -12.18 -5.46 5.56
C LYS A 53 -13.06 -6.67 5.22
N ASN A 54 -12.84 -7.30 4.09
CA ASN A 54 -13.55 -8.49 3.66
C ASN A 54 -12.57 -9.65 3.46
N ILE A 55 -12.35 -10.41 4.52
CA ILE A 55 -11.44 -11.57 4.57
C ILE A 55 -12.09 -12.78 5.27
N GLY A 56 -13.43 -12.77 5.40
CA GLY A 56 -14.15 -13.79 6.17
C GLY A 56 -14.26 -15.16 5.48
N LEU A 57 -14.25 -15.20 4.16
CA LEU A 57 -14.25 -16.43 3.38
C LEU A 57 -12.85 -16.73 2.82
N PRO A 58 -12.49 -18.00 2.57
CA PRO A 58 -11.21 -18.35 1.95
C PRO A 58 -10.96 -17.65 0.62
N THR A 59 -11.99 -17.49 -0.21
CA THR A 59 -11.92 -16.74 -1.48
C THR A 59 -11.64 -15.26 -1.27
N ASP A 60 -12.24 -14.64 -0.28
CA ASP A 60 -12.04 -13.22 0.04
C ASP A 60 -10.64 -12.97 0.58
N TYR A 61 -10.15 -13.89 1.42
CA TYR A 61 -8.80 -13.87 1.94
C TYR A 61 -7.75 -13.88 0.81
N LEU A 62 -7.88 -14.80 -0.15
CA LEU A 62 -6.98 -14.86 -1.30
C LEU A 62 -7.11 -13.62 -2.19
N SER A 63 -8.33 -13.17 -2.42
CA SER A 63 -8.62 -11.99 -3.25
C SER A 63 -8.07 -10.70 -2.64
N THR A 64 -8.17 -10.52 -1.33
CA THR A 64 -7.61 -9.37 -0.64
C THR A 64 -6.08 -9.32 -0.77
N GLY A 65 -5.41 -10.46 -0.86
CA GLY A 65 -3.96 -10.54 -1.04
C GLY A 65 -3.44 -9.88 -2.32
N PHE A 66 -4.22 -9.91 -3.40
CA PHE A 66 -3.88 -9.21 -4.64
C PHE A 66 -4.72 -7.93 -4.89
N GLY A 67 -5.39 -7.43 -3.84
CA GLY A 67 -6.04 -6.11 -3.88
C GLY A 67 -7.50 -6.10 -4.35
N GLN A 68 -8.20 -7.23 -4.24
CA GLN A 68 -9.64 -7.35 -4.50
C GLN A 68 -10.40 -7.62 -3.17
N ALA A 69 -11.72 -7.69 -3.22
CA ALA A 69 -12.63 -7.98 -2.11
C ALA A 69 -12.65 -6.94 -0.97
N SER A 70 -11.53 -6.36 -0.60
CA SER A 70 -11.42 -5.33 0.45
C SER A 70 -11.14 -3.95 -0.15
N SER A 71 -11.48 -2.89 0.58
CA SER A 71 -11.14 -1.52 0.18
C SER A 71 -10.39 -0.78 1.29
N ILE A 72 -9.41 0.01 0.93
CA ILE A 72 -8.58 0.81 1.85
C ILE A 72 -8.55 2.26 1.38
N THR A 73 -8.18 3.17 2.27
CA THR A 73 -8.00 4.57 1.90
C THR A 73 -6.58 4.84 1.39
N VAL A 74 -6.43 5.89 0.58
CA VAL A 74 -5.11 6.36 0.13
C VAL A 74 -4.20 6.71 1.30
N LEU A 75 -4.74 7.31 2.37
CA LEU A 75 -3.97 7.64 3.57
C LEU A 75 -3.43 6.39 4.29
N GLN A 76 -4.24 5.35 4.42
CA GLN A 76 -3.79 4.06 4.99
C GLN A 76 -2.67 3.46 4.14
N LEU A 77 -2.83 3.48 2.83
CA LEU A 77 -1.83 2.96 1.90
C LEU A 77 -0.52 3.76 1.98
N CYS A 78 -0.59 5.10 1.93
CA CYS A 78 0.57 5.96 2.10
C CYS A 78 1.30 5.69 3.42
N GLN A 79 0.57 5.58 4.55
CA GLN A 79 1.16 5.26 5.84
C GLN A 79 1.87 3.90 5.82
N ALA A 80 1.22 2.86 5.30
CA ALA A 80 1.77 1.50 5.23
C ALA A 80 3.07 1.46 4.40
N TYR A 81 3.09 2.08 3.23
CA TYR A 81 4.28 2.11 2.38
C TYR A 81 5.48 2.81 3.02
N THR A 82 5.26 3.77 3.95
CA THR A 82 6.39 4.41 4.64
C THR A 82 7.24 3.40 5.40
N ALA A 83 6.68 2.28 5.87
CA ALA A 83 7.46 1.24 6.53
C ALA A 83 8.49 0.61 5.58
N ILE A 84 8.14 0.43 4.30
CA ILE A 84 9.05 -0.13 3.30
C ILE A 84 10.20 0.84 3.01
N PHE A 85 9.92 2.15 2.92
CA PHE A 85 10.90 3.16 2.53
C PHE A 85 11.59 3.85 3.71
N ASN A 86 11.33 3.44 4.95
CA ASN A 86 11.89 4.04 6.18
C ASN A 86 12.32 2.95 7.18
N ASP A 87 13.14 2.00 6.71
CA ASP A 87 13.78 0.95 7.51
C ASP A 87 12.82 0.16 8.41
N GLY A 88 11.64 -0.17 7.90
CA GLY A 88 10.61 -0.90 8.64
C GLY A 88 9.74 -0.03 9.53
N THR A 89 10.09 1.24 9.73
CA THR A 89 9.36 2.17 10.60
C THR A 89 8.29 2.92 9.83
N MET A 90 7.04 2.68 10.21
CA MET A 90 5.88 3.38 9.66
C MET A 90 5.74 4.77 10.25
N VAL A 91 5.53 5.78 9.39
CA VAL A 91 5.34 7.16 9.80
C VAL A 91 3.96 7.67 9.40
N ARG A 92 3.45 8.55 10.24
CA ARG A 92 2.15 9.18 10.05
C ARG A 92 2.20 10.21 8.91
N PRO A 93 1.42 10.06 7.84
CA PRO A 93 1.22 11.13 6.87
C PRO A 93 0.46 12.30 7.50
N TYR A 94 0.76 13.53 7.07
CA TYR A 94 0.02 14.73 7.46
C TYR A 94 -0.09 15.69 6.28
N VAL A 95 -1.25 16.35 6.15
CA VAL A 95 -1.56 17.27 5.04
C VAL A 95 -1.45 18.74 5.45
N ILE A 96 -1.33 19.02 6.74
CA ILE A 96 -1.18 20.37 7.30
C ILE A 96 0.21 20.45 7.93
N ASP A 97 1.04 21.36 7.45
CA ASP A 97 2.36 21.63 8.05
C ASP A 97 2.25 22.44 9.35
N SER A 98 1.48 23.51 9.32
CA SER A 98 1.36 24.40 10.47
C SER A 98 0.02 25.15 10.49
N ILE A 99 -0.37 25.59 11.67
CA ILE A 99 -1.47 26.53 11.91
C ILE A 99 -0.84 27.82 12.36
N VAL A 100 -1.18 28.92 11.70
CA VAL A 100 -0.62 30.24 11.93
C VAL A 100 -1.78 31.19 12.29
N ASP A 101 -1.59 31.97 13.33
CA ASP A 101 -2.50 33.06 13.69
C ASP A 101 -2.46 34.14 12.61
N SER A 102 -3.63 34.52 12.06
CA SER A 102 -3.73 35.43 10.92
C SER A 102 -3.35 36.89 11.28
N ASP A 103 -3.50 37.27 12.52
CA ASP A 103 -3.29 38.65 12.94
C ASP A 103 -1.84 38.93 13.36
N THR A 104 -1.24 37.95 14.01
CA THR A 104 0.11 38.09 14.57
C THR A 104 1.20 37.40 13.73
N GLY A 105 0.84 36.52 12.78
CA GLY A 105 1.77 35.67 12.04
C GLY A 105 2.46 34.59 12.89
N LYS A 106 2.07 34.42 14.15
CA LYS A 106 2.67 33.44 15.06
C LYS A 106 2.21 32.03 14.71
N VAL A 107 3.18 31.10 14.65
CA VAL A 107 2.88 29.67 14.51
C VAL A 107 2.30 29.14 15.82
N GLU A 108 1.02 28.77 15.81
CA GLU A 108 0.33 28.21 16.97
C GLU A 108 0.60 26.70 17.10
N LYS A 109 0.67 26.00 15.95
CA LYS A 109 0.90 24.56 15.92
C LYS A 109 1.72 24.20 14.68
N LYS A 110 2.71 23.33 14.86
CA LYS A 110 3.49 22.75 13.76
C LYS A 110 3.45 21.24 13.85
N TYR A 111 3.15 20.60 12.72
CA TYR A 111 3.16 19.15 12.60
C TYR A 111 4.55 18.67 12.20
N LYS A 112 4.91 17.47 12.64
CA LYS A 112 6.24 16.87 12.38
C LYS A 112 6.08 15.39 12.07
N LYS A 113 7.08 14.81 11.44
CA LYS A 113 7.25 13.36 11.28
C LYS A 113 7.04 12.67 12.64
N LYS A 114 6.16 11.67 12.67
CA LYS A 114 5.85 10.87 13.88
C LYS A 114 5.84 9.41 13.49
N ALA A 115 6.68 8.60 14.13
CA ALA A 115 6.61 7.15 14.02
C ALA A 115 5.33 6.61 14.67
N VAL A 116 4.68 5.64 14.01
CA VAL A 116 3.41 5.05 14.47
C VAL A 116 3.44 3.53 14.57
N GLY A 117 4.55 2.90 14.19
CA GLY A 117 4.74 1.46 14.31
C GLY A 117 5.97 0.98 13.55
N THR A 118 6.32 -0.29 13.77
CA THR A 118 7.41 -0.98 13.07
C THR A 118 6.91 -2.35 12.65
N PRO A 119 6.06 -2.44 11.60
CA PRO A 119 5.41 -3.70 11.20
C PRO A 119 6.38 -4.72 10.62
N ILE A 120 7.53 -4.30 10.10
CA ILE A 120 8.57 -5.14 9.52
C ILE A 120 9.95 -4.71 10.01
N THR A 121 10.94 -5.58 9.85
CA THR A 121 12.35 -5.26 10.16
C THR A 121 12.96 -4.41 9.05
N SER A 122 14.08 -3.72 9.34
CA SER A 122 14.87 -3.01 8.34
C SER A 122 15.38 -3.96 7.23
N THR A 123 15.78 -5.18 7.60
CA THR A 123 16.19 -6.21 6.63
C THR A 123 15.06 -6.54 5.67
N THR A 124 13.87 -6.85 6.18
CA THR A 124 12.69 -7.14 5.35
C THR A 124 12.32 -5.96 4.47
N ALA A 125 12.42 -4.71 4.98
CA ALA A 125 12.15 -3.53 4.19
C ALA A 125 13.09 -3.43 2.97
N LYS A 126 14.38 -3.70 3.15
CA LYS A 126 15.39 -3.71 2.07
C LYS A 126 15.14 -4.82 1.06
N GLU A 127 14.81 -6.02 1.52
CA GLU A 127 14.47 -7.14 0.64
C GLU A 127 13.23 -6.81 -0.23
N VAL A 128 12.21 -6.17 0.35
CA VAL A 128 11.03 -5.72 -0.41
C VAL A 128 11.39 -4.62 -1.40
N GLN A 129 12.25 -3.67 -1.02
CA GLN A 129 12.74 -2.63 -1.95
C GLN A 129 13.47 -3.24 -3.14
N GLU A 130 14.34 -4.24 -2.91
CA GLU A 130 15.02 -4.96 -3.98
C GLU A 130 14.02 -5.62 -4.92
N LEU A 131 13.00 -6.32 -4.39
CA LEU A 131 11.94 -6.89 -5.22
C LEU A 131 11.16 -5.82 -6.01
N MET A 132 10.92 -4.64 -5.42
CA MET A 132 10.21 -3.53 -6.06
C MET A 132 11.02 -2.86 -7.18
N SER A 133 12.35 -2.92 -7.17
CA SER A 133 13.19 -2.37 -8.23
C SER A 133 12.97 -3.08 -9.58
N HIS A 134 12.63 -4.37 -9.54
CA HIS A 134 12.36 -5.17 -10.74
C HIS A 134 11.02 -4.87 -11.42
N VAL A 135 10.15 -4.07 -10.79
CA VAL A 135 8.85 -3.72 -11.38
C VAL A 135 8.99 -2.85 -12.63
N THR A 136 10.11 -2.14 -12.78
CA THR A 136 10.42 -1.31 -13.97
C THR A 136 11.32 -2.00 -14.99
N ASP A 137 11.67 -3.26 -14.79
CA ASP A 137 12.44 -4.04 -15.77
C ASP A 137 11.66 -4.26 -17.06
N ASP A 138 12.37 -4.52 -18.14
CA ASP A 138 11.76 -4.72 -19.46
C ASP A 138 10.74 -5.88 -19.43
N GLY A 139 9.54 -5.60 -19.87
CA GLY A 139 8.41 -6.53 -19.87
C GLY A 139 7.68 -6.66 -18.53
N ALA A 140 8.16 -6.05 -17.44
CA ALA A 140 7.46 -6.03 -16.14
C ALA A 140 6.26 -5.08 -16.14
N SER A 141 5.43 -5.16 -15.11
CA SER A 141 4.14 -4.43 -15.01
C SER A 141 4.28 -2.90 -14.98
N GLY A 142 5.43 -2.40 -14.55
CA GLY A 142 5.76 -0.97 -14.45
C GLY A 142 6.77 -0.49 -15.50
N ALA A 143 7.19 -1.31 -16.47
CA ALA A 143 8.23 -0.97 -17.46
C ALA A 143 8.01 0.39 -18.15
N ARG A 144 6.75 0.73 -18.46
CA ARG A 144 6.36 2.00 -19.10
C ARG A 144 6.58 3.24 -18.23
N PHE A 145 6.85 3.07 -16.95
CA PHE A 145 7.08 4.18 -16.00
C PHE A 145 8.56 4.35 -15.68
N LYS A 146 9.44 3.58 -16.32
CA LYS A 146 10.90 3.71 -16.18
C LYS A 146 11.33 5.14 -16.53
N VAL A 147 12.18 5.71 -15.67
CA VAL A 147 12.78 7.03 -15.90
C VAL A 147 14.29 6.86 -15.98
N ASP A 148 14.89 7.31 -17.06
CA ASP A 148 16.34 7.19 -17.27
C ASP A 148 17.12 7.90 -16.17
N GLY A 149 18.06 7.19 -15.58
CA GLY A 149 18.91 7.72 -14.50
C GLY A 149 18.22 7.79 -13.12
N VAL A 150 17.01 7.24 -12.97
CA VAL A 150 16.31 7.18 -11.69
C VAL A 150 15.94 5.74 -11.38
N ASP A 151 16.43 5.23 -10.25
CA ASP A 151 16.04 3.94 -9.73
C ASP A 151 14.69 4.08 -9.01
N LEU A 152 13.62 3.65 -9.68
CA LEU A 152 12.26 3.69 -9.12
C LEU A 152 11.94 2.38 -8.43
N LEU A 153 11.59 2.47 -7.15
CA LEU A 153 10.96 1.39 -6.39
C LEU A 153 9.44 1.57 -6.51
N MET A 154 8.77 0.67 -7.21
CA MET A 154 7.34 0.89 -7.47
C MET A 154 6.49 -0.37 -7.44
N LYS A 155 5.18 -0.15 -7.34
CA LYS A 155 4.15 -1.17 -7.57
C LYS A 155 2.96 -0.56 -8.25
N THR A 156 2.52 -1.19 -9.32
CA THR A 156 1.27 -0.87 -10.02
C THR A 156 0.11 -1.65 -9.41
N GLY A 157 -1.09 -1.08 -9.47
CA GLY A 157 -2.33 -1.75 -9.11
C GLY A 157 -3.42 -1.50 -10.14
N THR A 158 -4.21 -2.53 -10.43
CA THR A 158 -5.39 -2.42 -11.28
C THR A 158 -6.49 -3.25 -10.62
N GLY A 159 -7.41 -2.57 -9.95
CA GLY A 159 -8.55 -3.18 -9.28
C GLY A 159 -9.81 -3.06 -10.13
N GLN A 160 -10.54 -4.17 -10.31
CA GLN A 160 -11.85 -4.13 -10.93
C GLN A 160 -12.86 -3.48 -9.97
N ILE A 161 -13.79 -2.71 -10.52
CA ILE A 161 -14.85 -2.08 -9.75
C ILE A 161 -16.04 -3.07 -9.67
N TYR A 162 -16.52 -3.33 -8.45
CA TYR A 162 -17.73 -4.14 -8.29
C TYR A 162 -18.96 -3.32 -8.66
N ASN A 163 -19.69 -3.76 -9.66
CA ASN A 163 -20.94 -3.14 -10.10
C ASN A 163 -22.10 -3.76 -9.32
N THR A 164 -22.68 -2.99 -8.42
CA THR A 164 -23.78 -3.42 -7.55
C THR A 164 -25.06 -3.75 -8.32
N ASP A 165 -25.31 -3.06 -9.43
CA ASP A 165 -26.51 -3.26 -10.24
C ASP A 165 -26.44 -4.57 -11.04
N LEU A 166 -25.22 -4.95 -11.45
CA LEU A 166 -24.96 -6.19 -12.17
C LEU A 166 -24.60 -7.37 -11.27
N GLY A 167 -24.34 -7.14 -9.98
CA GLY A 167 -23.92 -8.16 -9.02
C GLY A 167 -22.58 -8.83 -9.36
N LYS A 168 -21.70 -8.16 -10.11
CA LYS A 168 -20.40 -8.68 -10.56
C LYS A 168 -19.37 -7.59 -10.71
N TYR A 169 -18.09 -7.99 -10.85
CA TYR A 169 -17.02 -7.06 -11.22
C TYR A 169 -17.22 -6.57 -12.66
N ASP A 170 -17.00 -5.25 -12.85
CA ASP A 170 -17.07 -4.62 -14.16
C ASP A 170 -15.84 -5.02 -15.01
N SER A 171 -16.08 -5.33 -16.29
CA SER A 171 -15.01 -5.69 -17.23
C SER A 171 -14.32 -4.46 -17.83
N ASP A 172 -15.01 -3.32 -17.86
CA ASP A 172 -14.59 -2.14 -18.60
C ASP A 172 -14.04 -1.04 -17.70
N TYR A 173 -14.49 -1.03 -16.43
CA TYR A 173 -14.07 -0.01 -15.47
C TYR A 173 -13.12 -0.57 -14.41
N HIS A 174 -11.99 0.13 -14.21
CA HIS A 174 -10.93 -0.25 -13.28
C HIS A 174 -10.47 0.95 -12.47
N THR A 175 -10.09 0.70 -11.24
CA THR A 175 -9.33 1.65 -10.43
C THR A 175 -7.85 1.38 -10.62
N SER A 176 -7.14 2.30 -11.25
CA SER A 176 -5.69 2.21 -11.41
C SER A 176 -4.98 2.96 -10.29
N SER A 177 -3.91 2.39 -9.79
CA SER A 177 -3.07 3.00 -8.77
C SER A 177 -1.59 2.74 -9.05
N ILE A 178 -0.76 3.62 -8.55
CA ILE A 178 0.69 3.52 -8.56
C ILE A 178 1.22 3.97 -7.20
N MET A 179 2.15 3.22 -6.65
CA MET A 179 3.01 3.66 -5.56
C MET A 179 4.45 3.62 -6.07
N ALA A 180 5.14 4.73 -5.95
CA ALA A 180 6.53 4.84 -6.36
C ALA A 180 7.35 5.64 -5.34
N ALA A 181 8.61 5.25 -5.17
CA ALA A 181 9.61 5.99 -4.44
C ALA A 181 10.92 6.00 -5.23
N ALA A 182 11.62 7.12 -5.19
CA ALA A 182 13.00 7.20 -5.64
C ALA A 182 13.88 7.23 -4.38
N PRO A 183 14.91 6.36 -4.28
CA PRO A 183 15.93 6.48 -3.24
C PRO A 183 16.60 7.85 -3.34
N ALA A 184 16.83 8.50 -2.18
CA ALA A 184 17.53 9.79 -2.13
C ALA A 184 19.05 9.57 -2.24
#